data_ba23869a48a22ade661211c6cd46efb8
#
_entry.id   ba23869a48a22ade661211c6cd46efb8
#
_cell.length_a   1.000
_cell.length_b   1.000
_cell.length_c   1.000
_cell.angle_alpha   90.00
_cell.angle_beta   90.00
_cell.angle_gamma   90.00
#
_symmetry.space_group_name_H-M   'P 1'
#
loop_
_entity.id
_entity.type
_entity.pdbx_description
1 polymer ?
#
loop_
_entity_poly.entity_id
_entity_poly.type
_entity_poly.pdbx_seq_one_letter_code
_entity_poly.pdbx_strand_id
1 'polypeptide(L)'
;EEAMNKRKNKTSPLKIAVLGHKTIPSRQGGIEIVVEELTVRMAKLGHKITVYNRNGHHVSGKEFDEKKLNEYKGIRMKYVPTIDKKGLAAMSASFFAAVAAAFGKYDVVHFHAEGPCAMMWLPKLFGKRCIATVHGLDHQRAKWGKLASTYIMLGEKCAVKCADEIIVLSEGVQSYFREVYGRDTKFIPNGVNRPVIRKAELIDKKFGLKHNI
;
A
#
# COMPACT_ATOMS: atom_id res chain seq x y z
N GLU A 1 -18.42 1.58 -30.64
CA GLU A 1 -17.06 1.58 -30.05
C GLU A 1 -16.40 2.96 -30.07
N GLU A 2 -16.67 3.82 -31.04
CA GLU A 2 -16.09 5.18 -31.13
C GLU A 2 -16.67 6.18 -30.11
N ALA A 3 -17.89 5.99 -29.62
CA ALA A 3 -18.52 6.88 -28.63
C ALA A 3 -18.04 6.65 -27.17
N MET A 4 -17.48 5.49 -26.86
CA MET A 4 -16.90 5.17 -25.53
C MET A 4 -15.51 5.77 -25.29
N ASN A 5 -14.82 6.22 -26.32
CA ASN A 5 -13.43 6.70 -26.24
C ASN A 5 -13.30 8.22 -26.02
N LYS A 6 -14.39 8.97 -25.94
CA LYS A 6 -14.37 10.46 -25.84
C LYS A 6 -14.54 11.05 -24.45
N ARG A 7 -14.67 10.24 -23.37
CA ARG A 7 -14.60 10.74 -22.00
C ARG A 7 -13.21 10.56 -21.37
N LYS A 8 -12.16 11.04 -22.01
CA LYS A 8 -10.94 11.41 -21.30
C LYS A 8 -11.25 12.68 -20.49
N ASN A 9 -11.87 12.51 -19.32
CA ASN A 9 -11.77 13.53 -18.28
C ASN A 9 -10.28 13.71 -18.01
N LYS A 10 -9.67 14.76 -18.56
CA LYS A 10 -8.33 15.22 -18.22
C LYS A 10 -8.39 15.74 -16.78
N THR A 11 -8.44 14.83 -15.82
CA THR A 11 -8.22 15.21 -14.44
C THR A 11 -6.80 15.76 -14.34
N SER A 12 -6.65 16.95 -13.77
CA SER A 12 -5.34 17.55 -13.56
C SER A 12 -4.43 16.55 -12.81
N PRO A 13 -3.13 16.50 -13.18
CA PRO A 13 -2.18 15.63 -12.50
C PRO A 13 -2.17 15.86 -10.99
N LEU A 14 -2.48 14.85 -10.20
CA LEU A 14 -2.44 14.92 -8.74
C LEU A 14 -1.03 14.60 -8.22
N LYS A 15 -0.66 15.24 -7.11
CA LYS A 15 0.53 14.93 -6.33
C LYS A 15 0.12 14.00 -5.19
N ILE A 16 0.56 12.76 -5.23
CA ILE A 16 0.12 11.71 -4.31
C ILE A 16 1.31 11.21 -3.50
N ALA A 17 1.18 11.27 -2.16
CA ALA A 17 2.09 10.58 -1.25
C ALA A 17 1.51 9.21 -0.91
N VAL A 18 2.35 8.16 -0.96
CA VAL A 18 1.95 6.79 -0.64
C VAL A 18 2.84 6.26 0.48
N LEU A 19 2.23 5.70 1.52
CA LEU A 19 2.92 5.20 2.69
C LEU A 19 2.20 3.98 3.32
N GLY A 20 2.86 3.30 4.26
CA GLY A 20 2.29 2.20 5.02
C GLY A 20 2.84 0.81 4.65
N HIS A 21 3.44 0.66 3.50
CA HIS A 21 4.20 -0.54 3.09
C HIS A 21 5.61 -0.55 3.69
N LYS A 22 6.36 -1.61 3.48
CA LYS A 22 7.78 -1.68 3.90
C LYS A 22 8.67 -0.92 2.92
N THR A 23 8.90 -1.51 1.76
CA THR A 23 9.71 -0.92 0.69
C THR A 23 9.24 -1.43 -0.67
N ILE A 24 9.36 -0.60 -1.70
CA ILE A 24 9.23 -0.96 -3.10
C ILE A 24 10.45 -0.44 -3.87
N PRO A 25 10.88 -1.09 -4.96
CA PRO A 25 10.33 -2.34 -5.50
C PRO A 25 10.61 -3.52 -4.57
N SER A 26 9.65 -4.42 -4.43
CA SER A 26 9.83 -5.66 -3.66
C SER A 26 8.83 -6.72 -4.08
N ARG A 27 9.24 -7.99 -4.05
CA ARG A 27 8.38 -9.14 -4.32
C ARG A 27 8.03 -9.95 -3.07
N GLN A 28 8.35 -9.42 -1.88
CA GLN A 28 8.30 -10.19 -0.63
C GLN A 28 7.01 -10.02 0.18
N GLY A 29 6.09 -9.20 -0.26
CA GLY A 29 4.82 -9.00 0.43
C GLY A 29 3.70 -8.62 -0.51
N GLY A 30 2.49 -9.06 -0.20
CA GLY A 30 1.32 -8.74 -1.01
C GLY A 30 1.04 -7.24 -1.08
N ILE A 31 1.22 -6.51 0.03
CA ILE A 31 1.02 -5.05 0.08
C ILE A 31 2.05 -4.35 -0.80
N GLU A 32 3.32 -4.76 -0.75
CA GLU A 32 4.40 -4.19 -1.54
C GLU A 32 4.13 -4.35 -3.04
N ILE A 33 3.67 -5.53 -3.47
CA ILE A 33 3.30 -5.79 -4.87
C ILE A 33 2.13 -4.89 -5.29
N VAL A 34 1.09 -4.78 -4.46
CA VAL A 34 -0.07 -3.92 -4.77
C VAL A 34 0.36 -2.46 -4.86
N VAL A 35 1.16 -1.96 -3.91
CA VAL A 35 1.65 -0.57 -3.91
C VAL A 35 2.50 -0.31 -5.15
N GLU A 36 3.43 -1.19 -5.50
CA GLU A 36 4.27 -1.04 -6.71
C GLU A 36 3.41 -0.98 -7.97
N GLU A 37 2.53 -1.96 -8.17
CA GLU A 37 1.70 -2.07 -9.37
C GLU A 37 0.73 -0.89 -9.51
N LEU A 38 0.14 -0.45 -8.41
CA LEU A 38 -0.78 0.68 -8.39
C LEU A 38 -0.04 2.01 -8.67
N THR A 39 1.05 2.27 -7.98
CA THR A 39 1.79 3.53 -8.09
C THR A 39 2.44 3.70 -9.46
N VAL A 40 2.97 2.63 -10.05
CA VAL A 40 3.50 2.65 -11.44
C VAL A 40 2.39 2.99 -12.44
N ARG A 41 1.18 2.43 -12.27
CA ARG A 41 0.05 2.75 -13.15
C ARG A 41 -0.44 4.18 -12.98
N MET A 42 -0.53 4.66 -11.74
CA MET A 42 -0.88 6.07 -11.47
C MET A 42 0.15 7.03 -12.08
N ALA A 43 1.44 6.72 -11.99
CA ALA A 43 2.49 7.51 -12.63
C ALA A 43 2.34 7.53 -14.17
N LYS A 44 2.03 6.39 -14.79
CA LYS A 44 1.74 6.29 -16.24
C LYS A 44 0.50 7.09 -16.66
N LEU A 45 -0.47 7.28 -15.76
CA LEU A 45 -1.63 8.14 -15.99
C LEU A 45 -1.32 9.64 -15.84
N GLY A 46 -0.06 10.00 -15.50
CA GLY A 46 0.41 11.37 -15.40
C GLY A 46 0.41 11.95 -13.98
N HIS A 47 0.02 11.18 -12.96
CA HIS A 47 0.09 11.64 -11.58
C HIS A 47 1.54 11.69 -11.06
N LYS A 48 1.84 12.64 -10.17
CA LYS A 48 3.16 12.77 -9.53
C LYS A 48 3.15 11.98 -8.22
N ILE A 49 3.76 10.79 -8.24
CA ILE A 49 3.75 9.87 -7.11
C ILE A 49 5.04 10.00 -6.31
N THR A 50 4.92 10.10 -5.00
CA THR A 50 6.03 9.95 -4.05
C THR A 50 5.70 8.82 -3.09
N VAL A 51 6.61 7.86 -3.00
CA VAL A 51 6.48 6.70 -2.12
C VAL A 51 7.45 6.83 -0.96
N TYR A 52 6.97 6.58 0.27
CA TYR A 52 7.75 6.62 1.48
C TYR A 52 8.11 5.20 1.94
N ASN A 53 9.30 4.76 1.60
CA ASN A 53 9.87 3.48 2.01
C ASN A 53 10.44 3.54 3.43
N ARG A 54 10.46 2.42 4.12
CA ARG A 54 11.19 2.27 5.39
C ARG A 54 12.69 2.28 5.15
N ASN A 55 13.42 2.97 6.01
CA ASN A 55 14.88 2.98 6.02
C ASN A 55 15.37 1.97 7.07
N GLY A 56 15.24 0.69 6.78
CA GLY A 56 15.66 -0.42 7.66
C GLY A 56 16.31 -1.52 6.86
N HIS A 57 16.90 -2.50 7.57
CA HIS A 57 17.43 -3.68 6.96
C HIS A 57 16.32 -4.64 6.55
N HIS A 58 16.63 -5.46 5.57
CA HIS A 58 15.78 -6.55 5.14
C HIS A 58 15.56 -7.55 6.29
N VAL A 59 14.35 -8.10 6.42
CA VAL A 59 14.01 -9.06 7.49
C VAL A 59 14.87 -10.31 7.44
N SER A 60 15.37 -10.68 6.26
CA SER A 60 16.20 -11.86 6.02
C SER A 60 17.71 -11.62 6.17
N GLY A 61 18.14 -10.38 6.43
CA GLY A 61 19.55 -10.01 6.62
C GLY A 61 19.96 -8.81 5.76
N LYS A 62 21.10 -8.21 6.13
CA LYS A 62 21.67 -7.04 5.44
C LYS A 62 22.10 -7.33 3.99
N GLU A 63 22.41 -8.58 3.69
CA GLU A 63 22.79 -9.07 2.36
C GLU A 63 21.65 -8.95 1.34
N PHE A 64 20.41 -8.83 1.80
CA PHE A 64 19.22 -8.61 0.97
C PHE A 64 18.78 -7.15 0.91
N ASP A 65 19.55 -6.22 1.50
CA ASP A 65 19.26 -4.81 1.41
C ASP A 65 19.45 -4.34 -0.03
N GLU A 66 18.36 -3.91 -0.65
CA GLU A 66 18.41 -3.37 -2.01
C GLU A 66 19.01 -1.96 -2.01
N LYS A 67 19.71 -1.62 -3.10
CA LYS A 67 20.22 -0.27 -3.31
C LYS A 67 19.08 0.74 -3.29
N LYS A 68 19.19 1.76 -2.44
CA LYS A 68 18.21 2.84 -2.35
C LYS A 68 18.13 3.60 -3.67
N LEU A 69 16.95 3.64 -4.24
CA LEU A 69 16.66 4.35 -5.48
C LEU A 69 15.98 5.68 -5.15
N ASN A 70 16.37 6.75 -5.83
CA ASN A 70 15.69 8.04 -5.74
C ASN A 70 14.43 8.08 -6.62
N GLU A 71 14.44 7.26 -7.68
CA GLU A 71 13.34 7.13 -8.63
C GLU A 71 13.22 5.70 -9.14
N TYR A 72 11.99 5.26 -9.36
CA TYR A 72 11.67 3.94 -9.92
C TYR A 72 10.43 4.03 -10.80
N LYS A 73 10.56 3.74 -12.08
CA LYS A 73 9.44 3.72 -13.07
C LYS A 73 8.54 4.97 -13.02
N GLY A 74 9.16 6.17 -12.88
CA GLY A 74 8.45 7.45 -12.80
C GLY A 74 7.88 7.78 -11.41
N ILE A 75 8.22 7.00 -10.39
CA ILE A 75 7.84 7.21 -9.00
C ILE A 75 9.02 7.77 -8.23
N ARG A 76 8.82 8.88 -7.52
CA ARG A 76 9.82 9.41 -6.59
C ARG A 76 9.87 8.57 -5.33
N MET A 77 11.06 8.11 -4.96
CA MET A 77 11.29 7.29 -3.78
C MET A 77 11.87 8.14 -2.66
N LYS A 78 11.30 8.02 -1.47
CA LYS A 78 11.83 8.60 -0.25
C LYS A 78 11.94 7.53 0.83
N TYR A 79 12.95 7.65 1.67
CA TYR A 79 13.21 6.72 2.77
C TYR A 79 13.06 7.47 4.08
N VAL A 80 12.23 6.95 4.97
CA VAL A 80 11.98 7.56 6.28
C VAL A 80 12.73 6.85 7.39
N PRO A 81 13.15 7.56 8.45
CA PRO A 81 13.77 6.95 9.61
C PRO A 81 12.92 5.80 10.15
N THR A 82 13.56 4.71 10.51
CA THR A 82 12.90 3.49 10.97
C THR A 82 13.66 2.95 12.16
N ILE A 83 12.99 2.74 13.29
CA ILE A 83 13.56 2.09 14.46
C ILE A 83 13.51 0.58 14.22
N ASP A 84 14.68 -0.03 13.96
CA ASP A 84 14.78 -1.44 13.56
C ASP A 84 14.60 -2.38 14.77
N LYS A 85 13.40 -2.32 15.38
CA LYS A 85 12.96 -3.23 16.44
C LYS A 85 11.59 -3.78 16.09
N LYS A 86 11.35 -5.05 16.43
CA LYS A 86 10.07 -5.74 16.19
C LYS A 86 8.90 -4.90 16.74
N GLY A 87 7.93 -4.60 15.89
CA GLY A 87 6.77 -3.77 16.21
C GLY A 87 6.99 -2.26 16.05
N LEU A 88 8.17 -1.73 16.40
CA LEU A 88 8.45 -0.30 16.31
C LEU A 88 8.79 0.18 14.90
N ALA A 89 9.33 -0.69 14.06
CA ALA A 89 9.71 -0.35 12.69
C ALA A 89 8.53 0.18 11.86
N ALA A 90 7.38 -0.48 11.96
CA ALA A 90 6.17 -0.03 11.27
C ALA A 90 5.64 1.29 11.82
N MET A 91 5.63 1.44 13.15
CA MET A 91 5.10 2.63 13.83
C MET A 91 5.96 3.85 13.55
N SER A 92 7.28 3.76 13.75
CA SER A 92 8.21 4.87 13.52
C SER A 92 8.23 5.31 12.06
N ALA A 93 8.30 4.37 11.12
CA ALA A 93 8.25 4.69 9.69
C ALA A 93 6.92 5.37 9.31
N SER A 94 5.79 4.90 9.83
CA SER A 94 4.48 5.50 9.58
C SER A 94 4.39 6.92 10.13
N PHE A 95 4.94 7.16 11.32
CA PHE A 95 4.99 8.49 11.93
C PHE A 95 5.81 9.46 11.08
N PHE A 96 7.07 9.13 10.76
CA PHE A 96 7.93 10.00 9.97
C PHE A 96 7.40 10.23 8.55
N ALA A 97 6.80 9.19 7.93
CA ALA A 97 6.16 9.33 6.63
C ALA A 97 4.94 10.26 6.68
N ALA A 98 4.09 10.12 7.71
CA ALA A 98 2.92 10.98 7.89
C ALA A 98 3.31 12.44 8.15
N VAL A 99 4.35 12.70 8.98
CA VAL A 99 4.91 14.04 9.18
C VAL A 99 5.42 14.61 7.85
N ALA A 100 6.24 13.86 7.12
CA ALA A 100 6.77 14.32 5.83
C ALA A 100 5.67 14.56 4.80
N ALA A 101 4.60 13.78 4.81
CA ALA A 101 3.44 13.95 3.95
C ALA A 101 2.59 15.16 4.36
N ALA A 102 2.41 15.41 5.65
CA ALA A 102 1.66 16.55 6.18
C ALA A 102 2.25 17.89 5.71
N PHE A 103 3.56 18.04 5.82
CA PHE A 103 4.28 19.26 5.39
C PHE A 103 4.62 19.25 3.89
N GLY A 104 4.44 18.15 3.19
CA GLY A 104 4.69 18.03 1.76
C GLY A 104 3.61 18.71 0.92
N LYS A 105 3.97 19.07 -0.33
CA LYS A 105 3.04 19.65 -1.32
C LYS A 105 2.28 18.52 -2.05
N TYR A 106 1.41 17.80 -1.31
CA TYR A 106 0.58 16.71 -1.84
C TYR A 106 -0.90 17.09 -1.83
N ASP A 107 -1.63 16.64 -2.84
CA ASP A 107 -3.08 16.77 -2.94
C ASP A 107 -3.75 15.62 -2.19
N VAL A 108 -3.13 14.43 -2.23
CA VAL A 108 -3.64 13.19 -1.61
C VAL A 108 -2.52 12.50 -0.84
N VAL A 109 -2.86 11.95 0.32
CA VAL A 109 -2.01 11.05 1.11
C VAL A 109 -2.71 9.69 1.21
N HIS A 110 -2.13 8.67 0.62
CA HIS A 110 -2.68 7.34 0.53
C HIS A 110 -1.97 6.39 1.50
N PHE A 111 -2.70 5.90 2.47
CA PHE A 111 -2.23 4.95 3.48
C PHE A 111 -2.58 3.52 3.07
N HIS A 112 -1.63 2.62 3.19
CA HIS A 112 -1.84 1.19 3.00
C HIS A 112 -1.70 0.45 4.32
N ALA A 113 -2.65 -0.42 4.62
CA ALA A 113 -2.85 -1.16 5.87
C ALA A 113 -3.36 -0.31 7.06
N GLU A 114 -3.99 -0.98 8.01
CA GLU A 114 -4.66 -0.36 9.17
C GLU A 114 -3.67 0.30 10.14
N GLY A 115 -2.58 -0.40 10.52
CA GLY A 115 -1.62 0.12 11.48
C GLY A 115 -1.06 1.51 11.14
N PRO A 116 -0.56 1.76 9.92
CA PRO A 116 -0.12 3.08 9.47
C PRO A 116 -1.18 4.18 9.57
N CYS A 117 -2.46 3.82 9.42
CA CYS A 117 -3.57 4.77 9.53
C CYS A 117 -3.69 5.41 10.92
N ALA A 118 -3.06 4.86 11.97
CA ALA A 118 -2.99 5.50 13.29
C ALA A 118 -2.35 6.90 13.23
N MET A 119 -1.58 7.20 12.19
CA MET A 119 -0.94 8.50 11.97
C MET A 119 -1.68 9.38 10.95
N MET A 120 -2.85 8.96 10.45
CA MET A 120 -3.59 9.66 9.38
C MET A 120 -4.10 11.04 9.82
N TRP A 121 -4.37 11.22 11.10
CA TRP A 121 -4.79 12.52 11.66
C TRP A 121 -3.78 13.64 11.39
N LEU A 122 -2.47 13.33 11.30
CA LEU A 122 -1.42 14.31 11.02
C LEU A 122 -1.63 15.01 9.67
N PRO A 123 -1.55 14.35 8.51
CA PRO A 123 -1.80 15.03 7.23
C PRO A 123 -3.23 15.57 7.13
N LYS A 124 -4.20 14.97 7.83
CA LYS A 124 -5.58 15.48 7.85
C LYS A 124 -5.68 16.86 8.51
N LEU A 125 -4.96 17.10 9.61
CA LEU A 125 -4.88 18.42 10.25
C LEU A 125 -4.29 19.49 9.33
N PHE A 126 -3.42 19.11 8.40
CA PHE A 126 -2.85 20.02 7.40
C PHE A 126 -3.67 20.09 6.11
N GLY A 127 -4.95 19.72 6.16
CA GLY A 127 -5.89 19.85 5.06
C GLY A 127 -5.65 18.90 3.89
N LYS A 128 -4.86 17.81 4.08
CA LYS A 128 -4.64 16.83 3.03
C LYS A 128 -5.84 15.92 2.86
N ARG A 129 -6.15 15.55 1.62
CA ARG A 129 -7.09 14.48 1.34
C ARG A 129 -6.45 13.14 1.66
N CYS A 130 -7.04 12.38 2.58
CA CYS A 130 -6.49 11.13 3.08
C CYS A 130 -7.32 9.95 2.58
N ILE A 131 -6.65 8.95 2.01
CA ILE A 131 -7.26 7.70 1.54
C ILE A 131 -6.60 6.53 2.29
N ALA A 132 -7.41 5.58 2.73
CA ALA A 132 -6.94 4.32 3.31
C ALA A 132 -7.24 3.15 2.38
N THR A 133 -6.29 2.25 2.16
CA THR A 133 -6.57 0.92 1.61
C THR A 133 -6.35 -0.13 2.69
N VAL A 134 -7.43 -0.80 3.07
CA VAL A 134 -7.45 -1.89 4.05
C VAL A 134 -7.29 -3.21 3.32
N HIS A 135 -6.15 -3.89 3.56
CA HIS A 135 -5.80 -5.15 2.90
C HIS A 135 -6.40 -6.40 3.57
N GLY A 136 -7.16 -6.22 4.62
CA GLY A 136 -7.81 -7.25 5.43
C GLY A 136 -7.85 -6.81 6.88
N LEU A 137 -8.61 -7.51 7.73
CA LEU A 137 -8.72 -7.20 9.17
C LEU A 137 -7.49 -7.72 9.90
N ASP A 138 -6.41 -6.94 9.87
CA ASP A 138 -5.11 -7.36 10.42
C ASP A 138 -5.15 -7.58 11.94
N HIS A 139 -5.99 -6.85 12.68
CA HIS A 139 -6.14 -7.01 14.12
C HIS A 139 -6.70 -8.39 14.54
N GLN A 140 -7.41 -9.09 13.64
CA GLN A 140 -7.95 -10.43 13.87
C GLN A 140 -6.95 -11.55 13.60
N ARG A 141 -5.77 -11.23 13.08
CA ARG A 141 -4.75 -12.25 12.76
C ARG A 141 -4.04 -12.72 14.02
N ALA A 142 -4.03 -14.03 14.27
CA ALA A 142 -3.42 -14.67 15.44
C ALA A 142 -1.93 -14.36 15.65
N LYS A 143 -1.22 -13.88 14.61
CA LYS A 143 0.22 -13.53 14.68
C LYS A 143 0.53 -12.29 15.54
N TRP A 144 -0.49 -11.48 15.85
CA TRP A 144 -0.29 -10.24 16.59
C TRP A 144 -0.60 -10.41 18.08
N GLY A 145 0.32 -10.01 18.94
CA GLY A 145 0.05 -9.92 20.39
C GLY A 145 -0.89 -8.75 20.71
N LYS A 146 -1.43 -8.72 21.94
CA LYS A 146 -2.43 -7.74 22.40
C LYS A 146 -2.06 -6.27 22.07
N LEU A 147 -0.83 -5.86 22.34
CA LEU A 147 -0.38 -4.49 22.08
C LEU A 147 -0.39 -4.12 20.59
N ALA A 148 0.06 -5.04 19.73
CA ALA A 148 0.06 -4.82 18.30
C ALA A 148 -1.38 -4.78 17.75
N SER A 149 -2.26 -5.67 18.19
CA SER A 149 -3.67 -5.67 17.80
C SER A 149 -4.36 -4.37 18.25
N THR A 150 -4.10 -3.88 19.47
CA THR A 150 -4.64 -2.60 19.96
C THR A 150 -4.18 -1.43 19.08
N TYR A 151 -2.90 -1.40 18.67
CA TYR A 151 -2.38 -0.38 17.77
C TYR A 151 -3.03 -0.45 16.38
N ILE A 152 -3.22 -1.64 15.84
CA ILE A 152 -3.89 -1.85 14.54
C ILE A 152 -5.35 -1.37 14.63
N MET A 153 -6.07 -1.71 15.71
CA MET A 153 -7.44 -1.23 15.95
C MET A 153 -7.51 0.30 16.11
N LEU A 154 -6.49 0.92 16.73
CA LEU A 154 -6.39 2.38 16.78
C LEU A 154 -6.27 2.96 15.37
N GLY A 155 -5.46 2.35 14.51
CA GLY A 155 -5.30 2.74 13.12
C GLY A 155 -6.60 2.60 12.33
N GLU A 156 -7.33 1.51 12.52
CA GLU A 156 -8.63 1.28 11.89
C GLU A 156 -9.65 2.38 12.31
N LYS A 157 -9.77 2.65 13.61
CA LYS A 157 -10.63 3.74 14.12
C LYS A 157 -10.21 5.12 13.60
N CYS A 158 -8.90 5.35 13.47
CA CYS A 158 -8.39 6.59 12.91
C CYS A 158 -8.73 6.70 11.41
N ALA A 159 -8.63 5.61 10.65
CA ALA A 159 -9.06 5.57 9.26
C ALA A 159 -10.55 5.89 9.12
N VAL A 160 -11.41 5.30 9.97
CA VAL A 160 -12.86 5.57 9.97
C VAL A 160 -13.15 7.05 10.19
N LYS A 161 -12.41 7.73 11.07
CA LYS A 161 -12.63 9.15 11.41
C LYS A 161 -11.97 10.13 10.44
N CYS A 162 -10.78 9.81 9.96
CA CYS A 162 -9.91 10.77 9.27
C CYS A 162 -9.83 10.54 7.75
N ALA A 163 -10.13 9.34 7.25
CA ALA A 163 -10.08 9.10 5.82
C ALA A 163 -11.25 9.78 5.10
N ASP A 164 -10.96 10.45 3.99
CA ASP A 164 -11.98 10.92 3.07
C ASP A 164 -12.62 9.73 2.35
N GLU A 165 -11.80 8.73 1.98
CA GLU A 165 -12.26 7.48 1.38
C GLU A 165 -11.51 6.28 1.98
N ILE A 166 -12.23 5.19 2.18
CA ILE A 166 -11.66 3.89 2.58
C ILE A 166 -11.89 2.90 1.44
N ILE A 167 -10.81 2.30 0.96
CA ILE A 167 -10.83 1.25 -0.06
C ILE A 167 -10.66 -0.08 0.66
N VAL A 168 -11.51 -1.05 0.32
CA VAL A 168 -11.47 -2.42 0.83
C VAL A 168 -11.37 -3.41 -0.33
N LEU A 169 -10.75 -4.56 -0.08
CA LEU A 169 -10.42 -5.54 -1.12
C LEU A 169 -11.40 -6.73 -1.17
N SER A 170 -12.35 -6.81 -0.24
CA SER A 170 -13.37 -7.85 -0.20
C SER A 170 -14.70 -7.32 0.33
N GLU A 171 -15.79 -7.95 -0.10
CA GLU A 171 -17.15 -7.62 0.36
C GLU A 171 -17.32 -7.88 1.86
N GLY A 172 -16.66 -8.92 2.42
CA GLY A 172 -16.69 -9.19 3.85
C GLY A 172 -16.10 -8.06 4.68
N VAL A 173 -14.99 -7.44 4.23
CA VAL A 173 -14.43 -6.27 4.90
C VAL A 173 -15.34 -5.05 4.70
N GLN A 174 -15.99 -4.91 3.56
CA GLN A 174 -16.97 -3.84 3.32
C GLN A 174 -18.14 -3.94 4.29
N SER A 175 -18.73 -5.13 4.44
CA SER A 175 -19.82 -5.38 5.39
C SER A 175 -19.39 -5.10 6.83
N TYR A 176 -18.19 -5.54 7.21
CA TYR A 176 -17.63 -5.26 8.53
C TYR A 176 -17.57 -3.76 8.84
N PHE A 177 -17.04 -2.92 7.93
CA PHE A 177 -16.98 -1.47 8.16
C PHE A 177 -18.36 -0.83 8.26
N ARG A 178 -19.33 -1.32 7.50
CA ARG A 178 -20.70 -0.86 7.58
C ARG A 178 -21.38 -1.26 8.88
N GLU A 179 -21.24 -2.52 9.29
CA GLU A 179 -21.91 -3.06 10.49
C GLU A 179 -21.29 -2.53 11.79
N VAL A 180 -19.96 -2.48 11.87
CA VAL A 180 -19.25 -2.11 13.10
C VAL A 180 -19.14 -0.59 13.27
N TYR A 181 -18.98 0.15 12.17
CA TYR A 181 -18.70 1.59 12.22
C TYR A 181 -19.75 2.46 11.55
N GLY A 182 -20.73 1.89 10.87
CA GLY A 182 -21.66 2.65 10.02
C GLY A 182 -20.94 3.39 8.87
N ARG A 183 -19.74 2.93 8.47
CA ARG A 183 -18.88 3.59 7.50
C ARG A 183 -18.97 2.92 6.14
N ASP A 184 -19.44 3.67 5.13
CA ASP A 184 -19.37 3.22 3.76
C ASP A 184 -17.93 3.21 3.25
N THR A 185 -17.60 2.20 2.44
CA THR A 185 -16.29 1.99 1.85
C THR A 185 -16.39 1.70 0.35
N LYS A 186 -15.29 1.88 -0.36
CA LYS A 186 -15.20 1.54 -1.79
C LYS A 186 -14.61 0.14 -1.96
N PHE A 187 -15.40 -0.78 -2.47
CA PHE A 187 -14.91 -2.11 -2.82
C PHE A 187 -14.13 -2.04 -4.13
N ILE A 188 -12.82 -2.22 -4.06
CA ILE A 188 -11.91 -2.26 -5.22
C ILE A 188 -10.98 -3.45 -5.02
N PRO A 189 -11.27 -4.62 -5.60
CA PRO A 189 -10.44 -5.80 -5.44
C PRO A 189 -9.08 -5.64 -6.10
N ASN A 190 -8.09 -6.39 -5.61
CA ASN A 190 -6.78 -6.43 -6.26
C ASN A 190 -6.89 -7.02 -7.66
N GLY A 191 -6.26 -6.36 -8.61
CA GLY A 191 -6.08 -6.90 -9.96
C GLY A 191 -4.95 -7.91 -10.02
N VAL A 192 -4.97 -8.76 -11.03
CA VAL A 192 -3.88 -9.66 -11.39
C VAL A 192 -3.34 -9.32 -12.78
N ASN A 193 -2.04 -9.44 -12.97
CA ASN A 193 -1.45 -9.33 -14.29
C ASN A 193 -1.86 -10.56 -15.12
N ARG A 194 -2.08 -10.38 -16.42
CA ARG A 194 -2.30 -11.51 -17.32
C ARG A 194 -1.11 -12.47 -17.21
N PRO A 195 -1.34 -13.76 -16.96
CA PRO A 195 -0.26 -14.72 -16.88
C PRO A 195 0.43 -14.82 -18.24
N VAL A 196 1.76 -14.83 -18.21
CA VAL A 196 2.56 -15.18 -19.38
C VAL A 196 2.69 -16.70 -19.39
N ILE A 197 2.06 -17.32 -20.37
CA ILE A 197 2.19 -18.77 -20.57
C ILE A 197 3.65 -19.04 -20.97
N ARG A 198 4.35 -19.79 -20.14
CA ARG A 198 5.71 -20.27 -20.42
C ARG A 198 5.67 -21.79 -20.55
N LYS A 199 6.42 -22.33 -21.51
CA LYS A 199 6.60 -23.78 -21.59
C LYS A 199 7.27 -24.29 -20.31
N ALA A 200 6.79 -25.39 -19.78
CA ALA A 200 7.26 -26.00 -18.54
C ALA A 200 8.59 -26.76 -18.69
N GLU A 201 9.36 -26.50 -19.73
CA GLU A 201 10.58 -27.24 -20.12
C GLU A 201 11.60 -27.42 -18.98
N LEU A 202 11.73 -26.42 -18.09
CA LEU A 202 12.63 -26.51 -16.93
C LEU A 202 12.14 -27.52 -15.90
N ILE A 203 10.82 -27.58 -15.69
CA ILE A 203 10.18 -28.53 -14.75
C ILE A 203 10.23 -29.92 -15.34
N ASP A 204 9.90 -30.05 -16.61
CA ASP A 204 9.90 -31.32 -17.35
C ASP A 204 11.31 -31.95 -17.33
N LYS A 205 12.36 -31.16 -17.64
CA LYS A 205 13.75 -31.62 -17.60
C LYS A 205 14.19 -31.99 -16.18
N LYS A 206 13.80 -31.20 -15.18
CA LYS A 206 14.24 -31.42 -13.78
C LYS A 206 13.57 -32.62 -13.13
N PHE A 207 12.32 -32.89 -13.46
CA PHE A 207 11.51 -33.94 -12.82
C PHE A 207 11.12 -35.08 -13.74
N GLY A 208 11.57 -35.09 -15.01
CA GLY A 208 11.29 -36.13 -15.96
C GLY A 208 9.81 -36.30 -16.31
N LEU A 209 9.03 -35.22 -16.21
CA LEU A 209 7.61 -35.24 -16.46
C LEU A 209 7.37 -35.38 -17.97
N LYS A 210 6.69 -36.44 -18.39
CA LYS A 210 6.20 -36.56 -19.76
C LYS A 210 4.86 -35.82 -19.81
N HIS A 211 4.70 -34.91 -20.77
CA HIS A 211 3.44 -34.25 -21.04
C HIS A 211 2.35 -35.29 -21.42
N ASN A 212 1.51 -35.58 -20.43
CA ASN A 212 0.24 -36.25 -20.64
C ASN A 212 -0.85 -35.26 -20.22
N ILE A 213 -1.12 -34.30 -21.07
CA ILE A 213 -2.37 -33.52 -21.10
C ILE A 213 -2.76 -33.35 -22.57
#